data_625a304bfb09f49aae5b808b8fc92865
#
_entry.id   625a304bfb09f49aae5b808b8fc92865
#
_cell.length_a   1.000
_cell.length_b   1.000
_cell.length_c   1.000
_cell.angle_alpha   90.00
_cell.angle_beta   90.00
_cell.angle_gamma   90.00
#
_symmetry.space_group_name_H-M   'P 1'
#
loop_
_entity.id
_entity.type
_entity.pdbx_description
1 polymer ?
#
loop_
_entity_poly.entity_id
_entity_poly.type
_entity_poly.pdbx_seq_one_letter_code
_entity_poly.pdbx_strand_id
1 'polypeptide(L)'
;MKKIIFFFLVIYNFSLNAETYLCNLEDNKNIIFDRTGHSHFKKCLGEICDKNIYPIIYLDEKFLIFGNIKSKNDYFQIFIIDKKLNTYSDNRIKFPIIDSINKKNETKVGDCMEIN
;
A
#
# COMPACT_ATOMS: atom_id res chain seq x y z
N MET A 1 -35.13 -5.61 18.58
CA MET A 1 -33.90 -6.41 18.53
C MET A 1 -33.37 -6.62 17.13
N LYS A 2 -34.24 -6.96 16.16
CA LYS A 2 -33.81 -7.13 14.76
C LYS A 2 -33.18 -5.86 14.17
N LYS A 3 -33.69 -4.69 14.54
CA LYS A 3 -33.16 -3.41 14.05
C LYS A 3 -31.72 -3.15 14.55
N ILE A 4 -31.42 -3.57 15.78
CA ILE A 4 -30.09 -3.41 16.36
C ILE A 4 -29.08 -4.31 15.63
N ILE A 5 -29.44 -5.55 15.35
CA ILE A 5 -28.59 -6.50 14.63
C ILE A 5 -28.29 -5.99 13.22
N PHE A 6 -29.30 -5.44 12.55
CA PHE A 6 -29.13 -4.87 11.22
C PHE A 6 -28.16 -3.68 11.24
N PHE A 7 -28.27 -2.85 12.26
CA PHE A 7 -27.38 -1.70 12.42
C PHE A 7 -25.92 -2.13 12.59
N PHE A 8 -25.67 -3.16 13.39
CA PHE A 8 -24.33 -3.70 13.55
C PHE A 8 -23.75 -4.27 12.25
N LEU A 9 -24.56 -4.93 11.46
CA LEU A 9 -24.14 -5.47 10.18
C LEU A 9 -23.73 -4.36 9.20
N VAL A 10 -24.47 -3.25 9.20
CA VAL A 10 -24.13 -2.10 8.35
C VAL A 10 -22.81 -1.48 8.79
N ILE A 11 -22.57 -1.30 10.07
CA ILE A 11 -21.32 -0.76 10.62
C ILE A 11 -20.17 -1.70 10.29
N TYR A 12 -20.36 -2.99 10.44
CA TYR A 12 -19.33 -3.99 10.17
C TYR A 12 -18.91 -3.95 8.70
N ASN A 13 -19.88 -3.91 7.78
CA ASN A 13 -19.59 -3.82 6.35
C ASN A 13 -18.87 -2.53 6.00
N PHE A 14 -19.19 -1.44 6.65
CA PHE A 14 -18.53 -0.15 6.43
C PHE A 14 -17.08 -0.19 6.86
N SER A 15 -16.78 -0.83 7.99
CA SER A 15 -15.38 -0.93 8.49
C SER A 15 -14.52 -1.87 7.65
N LEU A 16 -15.12 -2.87 6.98
CA LEU A 16 -14.38 -3.78 6.09
C LEU A 16 -13.82 -3.09 4.86
N ASN A 17 -14.37 -1.93 4.47
CA ASN A 17 -13.92 -1.19 3.30
C ASN A 17 -12.80 -0.20 3.60
N ALA A 18 -12.42 -0.04 4.86
CA ALA A 18 -11.41 0.92 5.29
C ALA A 18 -10.15 0.18 5.74
N GLU A 19 -9.34 -0.28 4.78
CA GLU A 19 -8.07 -0.91 5.07
C GLU A 19 -6.98 0.15 5.22
N THR A 20 -6.24 0.06 6.33
CA THR A 20 -5.12 0.93 6.62
C THR A 20 -3.94 0.10 7.08
N TYR A 21 -2.78 0.36 6.53
CA TYR A 21 -1.55 -0.35 6.86
C TYR A 21 -0.52 0.63 7.39
N LEU A 22 0.07 0.29 8.54
CA LEU A 22 1.19 1.02 9.10
C LEU A 22 2.46 0.24 8.81
N CYS A 23 3.37 0.85 8.06
CA CYS A 23 4.60 0.21 7.62
C CYS A 23 5.81 1.00 8.11
N ASN A 24 6.84 0.29 8.55
CA ASN A 24 8.10 0.87 9.03
C ASN A 24 9.21 0.59 8.03
N LEU A 25 9.88 1.65 7.58
CA LEU A 25 11.13 1.52 6.84
C LEU A 25 12.30 1.32 7.81
N GLU A 26 13.42 0.83 7.27
CA GLU A 26 14.66 0.64 8.03
C GLU A 26 15.15 1.92 8.71
N ASP A 27 14.76 3.08 8.20
CA ASP A 27 15.13 4.40 8.73
C ASP A 27 14.27 4.86 9.91
N ASN A 28 13.44 4.00 10.48
CA ASN A 28 12.46 4.33 11.52
C ASN A 28 11.38 5.34 11.07
N LYS A 29 11.16 5.44 9.78
CA LYS A 29 10.08 6.27 9.24
C LYS A 29 8.81 5.44 9.12
N ASN A 30 7.72 5.98 9.66
CA ASN A 30 6.41 5.33 9.57
C ASN A 30 5.69 5.81 8.31
N ILE A 31 5.22 4.85 7.54
CA ILE A 31 4.43 5.11 6.36
C ILE A 31 3.04 4.54 6.60
N ILE A 32 2.01 5.34 6.31
CA ILE A 32 0.63 4.90 6.41
C ILE A 32 0.07 4.77 4.99
N PHE A 33 -0.45 3.59 4.69
CA PHE A 33 -1.17 3.35 3.44
C PHE A 33 -2.65 3.22 3.74
N ASP A 34 -3.44 4.20 3.28
CA ASP A 34 -4.89 4.22 3.43
C ASP A 34 -5.57 3.85 2.13
N ARG A 35 -6.52 2.92 2.20
CA ARG A 35 -7.32 2.57 1.04
C ARG A 35 -8.35 3.66 0.78
N THR A 36 -8.25 4.30 -0.39
CA THR A 36 -9.21 5.30 -0.84
C THR A 36 -10.11 4.68 -1.90
N GLY A 37 -11.40 4.58 -1.60
CA GLY A 37 -12.32 3.88 -2.47
C GLY A 37 -12.04 2.39 -2.51
N HIS A 38 -12.39 1.73 -3.62
CA HIS A 38 -12.25 0.28 -3.75
C HIS A 38 -10.95 -0.18 -4.42
N SER A 39 -10.25 0.72 -5.09
CA SER A 39 -9.20 0.31 -6.02
C SER A 39 -7.87 1.05 -5.87
N HIS A 40 -7.72 1.91 -4.88
CA HIS A 40 -6.53 2.75 -4.74
C HIS A 40 -6.06 2.83 -3.30
N PHE A 41 -4.75 3.06 -3.14
CA PHE A 41 -4.15 3.40 -1.86
C PHE A 41 -3.52 4.79 -1.91
N LYS A 42 -3.58 5.48 -0.79
CA LYS A 42 -2.91 6.76 -0.56
C LYS A 42 -1.75 6.51 0.41
N LYS A 43 -0.60 7.10 0.11
CA LYS A 43 0.61 6.97 0.94
C LYS A 43 0.83 8.26 1.72
N CYS A 44 0.99 8.14 3.04
CA CYS A 44 1.25 9.28 3.91
C CYS A 44 2.48 9.03 4.77
N LEU A 45 3.33 10.05 4.89
CA LEU A 45 4.47 10.09 5.81
C LEU A 45 4.09 11.07 6.92
N GLY A 46 3.67 10.54 8.07
CA GLY A 46 3.12 11.38 9.12
C GLY A 46 1.85 12.08 8.65
N GLU A 47 1.82 13.40 8.72
CA GLU A 47 0.66 14.19 8.29
C GLU A 47 0.70 14.57 6.81
N ILE A 48 1.82 14.32 6.14
CA ILE A 48 2.01 14.67 4.74
C ILE A 48 1.68 13.48 3.88
N CYS A 49 0.67 13.63 3.03
CA CYS A 49 0.27 12.59 2.10
C CYS A 49 0.74 12.90 0.69
N ASP A 50 1.15 11.84 -0.01
CA ASP A 50 1.53 11.93 -1.42
C ASP A 50 0.30 12.32 -2.23
N LYS A 51 0.49 13.18 -3.23
CA LYS A 51 -0.59 13.56 -4.15
C LYS A 51 -0.97 12.44 -5.09
N ASN A 52 -0.07 11.49 -5.31
CA ASN A 52 -0.31 10.37 -6.20
C ASN A 52 -1.14 9.29 -5.49
N ILE A 53 -2.00 8.67 -6.27
CA ILE A 53 -2.80 7.54 -5.84
C ILE A 53 -2.18 6.28 -6.43
N TYR A 54 -2.14 5.20 -5.67
CA TYR A 54 -1.53 3.94 -6.10
C TYR A 54 -2.63 2.90 -6.36
N PRO A 55 -2.92 2.58 -7.64
CA PRO A 55 -3.92 1.56 -7.96
C PRO A 55 -3.54 0.18 -7.41
N ILE A 56 -4.55 -0.58 -6.99
CA ILE A 56 -4.36 -1.96 -6.59
C ILE A 56 -4.15 -2.80 -7.84
N ILE A 57 -3.03 -3.53 -7.87
CA ILE A 57 -2.68 -4.42 -8.99
C ILE A 57 -3.16 -5.84 -8.69
N TYR A 58 -3.02 -6.26 -7.44
CA TYR A 58 -3.39 -7.62 -7.01
C TYR A 58 -3.77 -7.61 -5.54
N LEU A 59 -4.79 -8.36 -5.19
CA LEU A 59 -5.25 -8.47 -3.81
C LEU A 59 -5.83 -9.86 -3.58
N ASP A 60 -5.28 -10.56 -2.58
CA ASP A 60 -5.86 -11.80 -2.07
C ASP A 60 -5.66 -11.86 -0.55
N GLU A 61 -5.86 -13.04 0.05
CA GLU A 61 -5.74 -13.20 1.49
C GLU A 61 -4.29 -13.09 2.00
N LYS A 62 -3.32 -13.35 1.12
CA LYS A 62 -1.90 -13.37 1.47
C LYS A 62 -1.19 -12.10 1.08
N PHE A 63 -1.49 -11.55 -0.08
CA PHE A 63 -0.74 -10.46 -0.66
C PHE A 63 -1.61 -9.31 -1.09
N LEU A 64 -1.07 -8.12 -0.94
CA LEU A 64 -1.62 -6.90 -1.50
C LEU A 64 -0.51 -6.23 -2.30
N ILE A 65 -0.76 -5.98 -3.58
CA ILE A 65 0.21 -5.34 -4.48
C ILE A 65 -0.46 -4.11 -5.08
N PHE A 66 0.18 -2.97 -4.92
CA PHE A 66 -0.28 -1.72 -5.50
C PHE A 66 0.91 -0.89 -5.96
N GLY A 67 0.70 -0.05 -6.95
CA GLY A 67 1.82 0.71 -7.49
C GLY A 67 1.40 1.67 -8.58
N ASN A 68 2.37 2.45 -9.05
CA ASN A 68 2.15 3.44 -10.09
C ASN A 68 3.43 3.72 -10.86
N ILE A 69 3.27 4.21 -12.08
CA ILE A 69 4.36 4.67 -12.91
C ILE A 69 4.63 6.13 -12.57
N LYS A 70 5.87 6.43 -12.19
CA LYS A 70 6.35 7.79 -11.94
C LYS A 70 7.04 8.31 -13.18
N SER A 71 6.25 8.72 -14.19
CA SER A 71 6.77 9.10 -15.50
C SER A 71 7.75 10.28 -15.44
N LYS A 72 7.57 11.19 -14.50
CA LYS A 72 8.51 12.32 -14.33
C LYS A 72 9.90 11.90 -13.91
N ASN A 73 9.99 10.78 -13.18
CA ASN A 73 11.25 10.27 -12.64
C ASN A 73 11.70 8.98 -13.34
N ASP A 74 10.98 8.58 -14.39
CA ASP A 74 11.29 7.42 -15.23
C ASP A 74 11.44 6.11 -14.44
N TYR A 75 10.54 5.88 -13.49
CA TYR A 75 10.51 4.61 -12.77
C TYR A 75 9.08 4.14 -12.47
N PHE A 76 8.97 2.83 -12.26
CA PHE A 76 7.74 2.16 -11.80
C PHE A 76 7.93 1.76 -10.36
N GLN A 77 7.02 2.19 -9.47
CA GLN A 77 7.08 1.89 -8.06
C GLN A 77 5.97 0.91 -7.68
N ILE A 78 6.35 -0.20 -7.09
CA ILE A 78 5.44 -1.25 -6.67
C ILE A 78 5.64 -1.51 -5.18
N PHE A 79 4.53 -1.50 -4.44
CA PHE A 79 4.50 -1.88 -3.03
C PHE A 79 3.88 -3.25 -2.91
N ILE A 80 4.54 -4.15 -2.20
CA ILE A 80 4.05 -5.51 -1.95
C ILE A 80 3.93 -5.67 -0.44
N ILE A 81 2.72 -5.98 0.03
CA ILE A 81 2.47 -6.26 1.44
C ILE A 81 2.15 -7.74 1.57
N ASP A 82 2.94 -8.43 2.40
CA ASP A 82 2.66 -9.81 2.81
C ASP A 82 1.84 -9.75 4.10
N LYS A 83 0.55 -10.05 3.98
CA LYS A 83 -0.38 -9.92 5.10
C LYS A 83 -0.17 -10.95 6.19
N LYS A 84 0.40 -12.09 5.84
CA LYS A 84 0.64 -13.17 6.80
C LYS A 84 1.92 -12.97 7.59
N LEU A 85 2.96 -12.51 6.94
CA LEU A 85 4.25 -12.25 7.57
C LEU A 85 4.37 -10.85 8.14
N ASN A 86 3.40 -9.97 7.88
CA ASN A 86 3.41 -8.57 8.30
C ASN A 86 4.67 -7.85 7.83
N THR A 87 5.01 -8.06 6.58
CA THR A 87 6.16 -7.42 5.93
C THR A 87 5.73 -6.69 4.68
N TYR A 88 6.56 -5.73 4.25
CA TYR A 88 6.32 -5.06 2.98
C TYR A 88 7.62 -4.76 2.26
N SER A 89 7.52 -4.56 0.95
CA SER A 89 8.63 -4.10 0.13
C SER A 89 8.20 -2.94 -0.75
N ASP A 90 9.10 -1.97 -0.91
CA ASP A 90 8.98 -0.85 -1.83
C ASP A 90 9.98 -1.10 -2.95
N ASN A 91 9.48 -1.39 -4.15
CA ASN A 91 10.30 -1.76 -5.29
C ASN A 91 10.24 -0.67 -6.35
N ARG A 92 11.39 -0.20 -6.80
CA ARG A 92 11.50 0.82 -7.84
C ARG A 92 12.26 0.27 -9.02
N ILE A 93 11.58 0.18 -10.15
CA ILE A 93 12.13 -0.32 -11.41
C ILE A 93 12.29 0.87 -12.35
N LYS A 94 13.52 1.17 -12.73
CA LYS A 94 13.85 2.32 -13.57
C LYS A 94 13.64 2.02 -15.05
N PHE A 95 13.25 3.05 -15.79
CA PHE A 95 13.09 2.98 -17.23
C PHE A 95 14.17 3.82 -17.93
N PRO A 96 14.56 3.44 -19.14
CA PRO A 96 14.21 2.20 -19.83
C PRO A 96 14.85 0.97 -19.15
N ILE A 97 14.27 -0.19 -19.35
CA ILE A 97 14.69 -1.42 -18.68
C ILE A 97 16.16 -1.76 -18.97
N ILE A 98 16.65 -1.39 -20.15
CA ILE A 98 18.07 -1.57 -20.54
C ILE A 98 18.98 -0.79 -19.58
N ASP A 99 18.59 0.42 -19.21
CA ASP A 99 19.36 1.23 -18.27
C ASP A 99 19.31 0.68 -16.86
N SER A 100 18.24 -0.01 -16.48
CA SER A 100 18.13 -0.60 -15.14
C SER A 100 19.05 -1.81 -14.95
N ILE A 101 19.61 -2.36 -16.04
CA ILE A 101 20.67 -3.37 -15.94
C ILE A 101 21.95 -2.71 -15.40
N ASN A 102 22.23 -1.49 -15.81
CA ASN A 102 23.41 -0.72 -15.40
C ASN A 102 23.16 0.11 -14.14
N LYS A 103 21.91 0.54 -13.92
CA LYS A 103 21.49 1.28 -12.72
C LYS A 103 20.75 0.31 -11.81
N LYS A 104 21.23 0.15 -10.60
CA LYS A 104 20.56 -0.76 -9.66
C LYS A 104 19.14 -0.33 -9.38
N ASN A 105 18.20 -1.26 -9.52
CA ASN A 105 16.85 -1.09 -9.03
C ASN A 105 16.89 -1.03 -7.50
N GLU A 106 16.03 -0.20 -6.93
CA GLU A 106 15.98 -0.05 -5.48
C GLU A 106 14.86 -0.93 -4.91
N THR A 107 15.17 -1.64 -3.83
CA THR A 107 14.18 -2.37 -3.05
C THR A 107 14.43 -2.08 -1.58
N LYS A 108 13.40 -1.57 -0.92
CA LYS A 108 13.42 -1.34 0.52
C LYS A 108 12.40 -2.26 1.16
N VAL A 109 12.76 -2.86 2.29
CA VAL A 109 11.88 -3.79 3.00
C VAL A 109 11.65 -3.28 4.43
N GLY A 110 10.56 -3.70 5.01
CA GLY A 110 10.22 -3.32 6.36
C GLY A 110 9.05 -4.14 6.90
N ASP A 111 8.64 -3.81 8.11
CA ASP A 111 7.48 -4.41 8.75
C ASP A 111 6.23 -3.62 8.39
N CYS A 112 5.11 -4.32 8.29
CA CYS A 112 3.85 -3.70 7.92
C CYS A 112 2.70 -4.44 8.59
N MET A 113 1.81 -3.69 9.23
CA MET A 113 0.66 -4.28 9.91
C MET A 113 -0.61 -3.54 9.54
N GLU A 114 -1.71 -4.27 9.48
CA GLU A 114 -3.03 -3.68 9.31
C GLU A 114 -3.50 -3.08 10.62
N ILE A 115 -3.97 -1.82 10.57
CA ILE A 115 -4.45 -1.09 11.74
C ILE A 115 -5.88 -0.63 11.50
N ASN A 116 -6.83 -1.43 11.79
CA ASN A 116 -8.25 -1.03 11.67
C ASN A 116 -8.87 -0.82 13.03
#